data_32e701b541177bd8ad44ee4c874a5ea8
#
_entry.id   32e701b541177bd8ad44ee4c874a5ea8
#
_cell.length_a   1.000
_cell.length_b   1.000
_cell.length_c   1.000
_cell.angle_alpha   90.00
_cell.angle_beta   90.00
_cell.angle_gamma   90.00
#
_symmetry.space_group_name_H-M   'P 1'
#
loop_
_entity.id
_entity.type
_entity.pdbx_description
1 polymer ?
#
loop_
_entity_poly.entity_id
_entity_poly.type
_entity_poly.pdbx_seq_one_letter_code
_entity_poly.pdbx_strand_id
1 'polypeptide(L)'
;FKASIDSSIYEYTGDVITPDVSVLTASGSVLASGINYEVTYSDNVAPGCATIRVNGRGNYAGVTSQLSFQIVRSSDNNIALPGSWAYQNGKWWWRYEAGGWPSNCFLSIRGAEYYFDSEGYAATGWKYLNDGWHLFSNSCAHLKGWAATGGRWFYLDETSGSMKTGWVLIDDSWYYLDSSGAMQTGWLLLGNTWYWLEPSGLMATGFRLVNGSLYHFSESGSMSSGWFINDGAWYCSSASGEIRTGWFYNGSSWYLLDPNNNGAMLEGFQTVNGSIYYLDPDSGGALKC
;
A
#
# COMPACT_ATOMS: atom_id res chain seq x y z
N PHE A 1 14.27 6.37 -11.84
CA PHE A 1 14.39 4.96 -12.23
C PHE A 1 14.44 4.05 -11.00
N LYS A 2 14.12 2.76 -11.18
CA LYS A 2 14.18 1.74 -10.12
C LYS A 2 15.26 0.71 -10.53
N ALA A 3 16.26 0.52 -9.66
CA ALA A 3 17.30 -0.49 -9.84
C ALA A 3 16.98 -1.74 -9.00
N SER A 4 17.36 -2.92 -9.49
CA SER A 4 17.21 -4.20 -8.79
C SER A 4 18.31 -5.17 -9.22
N ILE A 5 18.58 -6.17 -8.38
CA ILE A 5 19.44 -7.32 -8.64
C ILE A 5 18.62 -8.61 -8.50
N ASP A 6 19.07 -9.69 -9.08
CA ASP A 6 18.43 -11.00 -9.10
C ASP A 6 18.49 -11.72 -7.75
N SER A 7 19.55 -11.49 -6.97
CA SER A 7 19.73 -12.05 -5.64
C SER A 7 20.35 -11.01 -4.70
N SER A 8 19.97 -11.06 -3.43
CA SER A 8 20.62 -10.27 -2.37
C SER A 8 21.72 -11.04 -1.62
N ILE A 9 21.97 -12.31 -1.98
CA ILE A 9 22.97 -13.17 -1.33
C ILE A 9 23.75 -13.90 -2.41
N TYR A 10 25.08 -13.85 -2.33
CA TYR A 10 26.02 -14.54 -3.22
C TYR A 10 27.03 -15.34 -2.42
N GLU A 11 27.46 -16.47 -2.99
CA GLU A 11 28.46 -17.31 -2.36
C GLU A 11 29.87 -16.70 -2.52
N TYR A 12 30.67 -16.76 -1.44
CA TYR A 12 32.07 -16.33 -1.48
C TYR A 12 32.90 -17.28 -2.32
N THR A 13 33.45 -16.79 -3.39
CA THR A 13 34.31 -17.52 -4.32
C THR A 13 35.81 -17.18 -4.17
N GLY A 14 36.13 -16.09 -3.48
CA GLY A 14 37.45 -15.48 -3.43
C GLY A 14 37.68 -14.46 -4.56
N ASP A 15 36.78 -14.42 -5.52
CA ASP A 15 36.85 -13.50 -6.67
C ASP A 15 35.88 -12.30 -6.48
N VAL A 16 36.00 -11.33 -7.37
CA VAL A 16 35.09 -10.17 -7.44
C VAL A 16 33.69 -10.63 -7.83
N ILE A 17 32.68 -10.28 -7.05
CA ILE A 17 31.27 -10.57 -7.32
C ILE A 17 30.59 -9.31 -7.85
N THR A 18 30.05 -9.37 -9.06
CA THR A 18 29.39 -8.27 -9.77
C THR A 18 28.01 -8.70 -10.28
N PRO A 19 26.99 -8.67 -9.44
CA PRO A 19 25.62 -9.00 -9.84
C PRO A 19 25.14 -8.16 -11.02
N ASP A 20 24.38 -8.77 -11.92
CA ASP A 20 23.68 -8.03 -12.97
C ASP A 20 22.64 -7.09 -12.39
N VAL A 21 22.68 -5.83 -12.81
CA VAL A 21 21.75 -4.80 -12.35
C VAL A 21 20.74 -4.49 -13.43
N SER A 22 19.46 -4.70 -13.14
CA SER A 22 18.34 -4.27 -13.97
C SER A 22 17.86 -2.90 -13.52
N VAL A 23 17.70 -1.96 -14.47
CA VAL A 23 17.17 -0.62 -14.20
C VAL A 23 15.95 -0.35 -15.08
N LEU A 24 14.85 0.04 -14.45
CA LEU A 24 13.57 0.35 -15.11
C LEU A 24 13.23 1.82 -14.92
N THR A 25 12.56 2.41 -15.91
CA THR A 25 11.89 3.70 -15.77
C THR A 25 10.65 3.58 -14.85
N ALA A 26 10.06 4.71 -14.45
CA ALA A 26 8.78 4.72 -13.74
C ALA A 26 7.64 4.06 -14.54
N SER A 27 7.73 4.06 -15.88
CA SER A 27 6.77 3.40 -16.78
C SER A 27 7.09 1.91 -17.05
N GLY A 28 8.14 1.35 -16.41
CA GLY A 28 8.53 -0.06 -16.55
C GLY A 28 9.41 -0.38 -17.76
N SER A 29 9.88 0.61 -18.53
CA SER A 29 10.79 0.38 -19.65
C SER A 29 12.22 0.09 -19.16
N VAL A 30 12.88 -0.92 -19.74
CA VAL A 30 14.25 -1.30 -19.40
C VAL A 30 15.24 -0.26 -19.90
N LEU A 31 16.16 0.15 -19.05
CA LEU A 31 17.28 1.05 -19.40
C LEU A 31 18.55 0.25 -19.73
N ALA A 32 19.35 0.76 -20.66
CA ALA A 32 20.58 0.11 -21.11
C ALA A 32 21.79 0.56 -20.28
N SER A 33 22.54 -0.40 -19.75
CA SER A 33 23.83 -0.18 -19.07
C SER A 33 24.85 0.42 -20.02
N GLY A 34 25.70 1.33 -19.53
CA GLY A 34 26.71 2.05 -20.32
C GLY A 34 26.15 3.22 -21.14
N ILE A 35 24.84 3.24 -21.44
CA ILE A 35 24.14 4.31 -22.18
C ILE A 35 23.32 5.20 -21.23
N ASN A 36 22.40 4.59 -20.50
CA ASN A 36 21.45 5.31 -19.63
C ASN A 36 21.95 5.37 -18.17
N TYR A 37 22.80 4.47 -17.77
CA TYR A 37 23.39 4.40 -16.44
C TYR A 37 24.74 3.67 -16.46
N GLU A 38 25.49 3.82 -15.39
CA GLU A 38 26.67 3.03 -15.07
C GLU A 38 26.56 2.44 -13.66
N VAL A 39 27.26 1.34 -13.44
CA VAL A 39 27.27 0.61 -12.17
C VAL A 39 28.68 0.58 -11.60
N THR A 40 28.82 0.83 -10.33
CA THR A 40 30.06 0.65 -9.59
C THR A 40 29.82 -0.22 -8.36
N TYR A 41 30.80 -1.03 -8.01
CA TYR A 41 30.74 -1.97 -6.89
C TYR A 41 31.83 -1.60 -5.88
N SER A 42 31.51 -1.82 -4.57
CA SER A 42 32.50 -1.74 -3.48
C SER A 42 32.26 -2.87 -2.49
N ASP A 43 33.35 -3.28 -1.81
CA ASP A 43 33.35 -4.35 -0.81
C ASP A 43 32.85 -5.71 -1.34
N ASN A 44 33.00 -5.94 -2.64
CA ASN A 44 32.39 -7.03 -3.38
C ASN A 44 33.34 -8.23 -3.63
N VAL A 45 34.35 -8.42 -2.77
CA VAL A 45 35.29 -9.54 -2.82
C VAL A 45 35.22 -10.39 -1.55
N ALA A 46 35.27 -9.77 -0.39
CA ALA A 46 35.31 -10.47 0.91
C ALA A 46 33.88 -10.78 1.41
N PRO A 47 33.71 -11.84 2.24
CA PRO A 47 32.44 -12.06 2.95
C PRO A 47 32.02 -10.83 3.76
N GLY A 48 30.73 -10.45 3.63
CA GLY A 48 30.17 -9.26 4.25
C GLY A 48 29.14 -8.58 3.36
N CYS A 49 28.87 -7.32 3.67
CA CYS A 49 27.96 -6.49 2.86
C CYS A 49 28.74 -5.77 1.75
N ALA A 50 28.34 -6.02 0.52
CA ALA A 50 28.83 -5.32 -0.66
C ALA A 50 27.82 -4.26 -1.12
N THR A 51 28.30 -3.19 -1.75
CA THR A 51 27.48 -2.09 -2.23
C THR A 51 27.57 -1.98 -3.75
N ILE A 52 26.41 -1.72 -4.36
CA ILE A 52 26.27 -1.37 -5.77
C ILE A 52 25.76 0.05 -5.85
N ARG A 53 26.44 0.91 -6.60
CA ARG A 53 25.98 2.26 -6.91
C ARG A 53 25.63 2.34 -8.39
N VAL A 54 24.41 2.75 -8.68
CA VAL A 54 23.89 2.99 -10.03
C VAL A 54 23.81 4.48 -10.26
N ASN A 55 24.56 5.01 -11.21
CA ASN A 55 24.59 6.44 -11.56
C ASN A 55 23.95 6.63 -12.93
N GLY A 56 22.91 7.44 -13.02
CA GLY A 56 22.27 7.78 -14.29
C GLY A 56 23.16 8.58 -15.21
N ARG A 57 23.03 8.33 -16.53
CA ARG A 57 23.74 9.02 -17.62
C ARG A 57 22.75 9.59 -18.63
N GLY A 58 23.19 10.55 -19.44
CA GLY A 58 22.37 11.20 -20.48
C GLY A 58 21.11 11.84 -19.89
N ASN A 59 19.95 11.43 -20.32
CA ASN A 59 18.66 11.94 -19.83
C ASN A 59 18.37 11.62 -18.34
N TYR A 60 19.17 10.73 -17.73
CA TYR A 60 19.08 10.33 -16.34
C TYR A 60 20.23 10.87 -15.49
N ALA A 61 21.04 11.79 -16.02
CA ALA A 61 22.15 12.38 -15.29
C ALA A 61 21.68 13.02 -13.98
N GLY A 62 22.41 12.75 -12.88
CA GLY A 62 22.06 13.23 -11.54
C GLY A 62 21.09 12.30 -10.76
N VAL A 63 20.52 11.29 -11.40
CA VAL A 63 19.76 10.26 -10.68
C VAL A 63 20.71 9.18 -10.20
N THR A 64 20.66 8.83 -8.93
CA THR A 64 21.46 7.76 -8.32
C THR A 64 20.58 6.78 -7.58
N SER A 65 20.99 5.50 -7.56
CA SER A 65 20.40 4.45 -6.72
C SER A 65 21.51 3.65 -6.09
N GLN A 66 21.28 3.15 -4.88
CA GLN A 66 22.20 2.27 -4.19
C GLN A 66 21.48 0.97 -3.84
N LEU A 67 22.14 -0.15 -4.14
CA LEU A 67 21.74 -1.50 -3.76
C LEU A 67 22.82 -2.10 -2.89
N SER A 68 22.48 -3.11 -2.11
CA SER A 68 23.46 -3.92 -1.35
C SER A 68 23.19 -5.40 -1.55
N PHE A 69 24.23 -6.22 -1.40
CA PHE A 69 24.12 -7.67 -1.38
C PHE A 69 25.10 -8.24 -0.37
N GLN A 70 24.84 -9.47 0.06
CA GLN A 70 25.70 -10.18 0.99
C GLN A 70 26.58 -11.18 0.25
N ILE A 71 27.83 -11.27 0.68
CA ILE A 71 28.75 -12.32 0.28
C ILE A 71 28.89 -13.26 1.48
N VAL A 72 28.45 -14.52 1.33
CA VAL A 72 28.42 -15.54 2.40
C VAL A 72 29.27 -16.74 2.00
N ARG A 73 29.85 -17.48 2.95
CA ARG A 73 30.54 -18.74 2.68
C ARG A 73 29.53 -19.88 2.60
N SER A 74 29.81 -20.91 1.79
CA SER A 74 28.95 -22.10 1.63
C SER A 74 28.59 -22.80 2.94
N SER A 75 29.43 -22.68 3.97
CA SER A 75 29.15 -23.22 5.29
C SER A 75 28.10 -22.45 6.07
N ASP A 76 27.73 -21.26 5.64
CA ASP A 76 26.95 -20.31 6.41
C ASP A 76 25.45 -20.29 5.97
N ASN A 77 24.96 -21.42 5.43
CA ASN A 77 23.59 -21.58 4.94
C ASN A 77 22.60 -20.58 5.57
N ASN A 78 22.35 -19.46 4.90
CA ASN A 78 21.31 -18.49 5.16
C ASN A 78 21.51 -17.49 6.32
N ILE A 79 22.74 -17.22 6.81
CA ILE A 79 22.92 -16.39 8.00
C ILE A 79 24.11 -15.43 7.81
N ALA A 80 23.95 -14.22 8.35
CA ALA A 80 25.05 -13.29 8.61
C ALA A 80 26.35 -14.00 9.02
N LEU A 81 27.50 -13.51 8.59
CA LEU A 81 28.78 -13.96 9.12
C LEU A 81 28.69 -14.15 10.62
N PRO A 82 29.27 -15.25 11.18
CA PRO A 82 29.23 -15.53 12.60
C PRO A 82 29.59 -14.29 13.41
N GLY A 83 28.77 -13.99 14.41
CA GLY A 83 28.93 -12.77 15.17
C GLY A 83 28.00 -12.74 16.38
N SER A 84 28.04 -11.64 17.07
CA SER A 84 27.22 -11.39 18.25
C SER A 84 26.71 -9.96 18.31
N TRP A 85 25.53 -9.80 18.91
CA TRP A 85 25.01 -8.48 19.23
C TRP A 85 25.85 -7.83 20.32
N ALA A 86 26.20 -6.57 20.11
CA ALA A 86 26.84 -5.73 21.09
C ALA A 86 26.00 -4.45 21.29
N TYR A 87 26.01 -3.93 22.51
CA TYR A 87 25.30 -2.72 22.89
C TYR A 87 26.29 -1.69 23.43
N GLN A 88 26.34 -0.53 22.78
CA GLN A 88 27.23 0.56 23.16
C GLN A 88 26.60 1.91 22.87
N ASN A 89 26.74 2.87 23.76
CA ASN A 89 26.22 4.24 23.61
C ASN A 89 24.70 4.30 23.34
N GLY A 90 23.93 3.38 23.92
CA GLY A 90 22.48 3.34 23.70
C GLY A 90 22.04 2.70 22.39
N LYS A 91 22.95 2.15 21.61
CA LYS A 91 22.68 1.57 20.28
C LYS A 91 23.16 0.13 20.19
N TRP A 92 22.46 -0.66 19.37
CA TRP A 92 22.83 -2.03 19.04
C TRP A 92 23.63 -2.06 17.73
N TRP A 93 24.61 -3.02 17.66
CA TRP A 93 25.38 -3.34 16.47
C TRP A 93 25.73 -4.81 16.43
N TRP A 94 26.00 -5.33 15.22
CA TRP A 94 26.42 -6.71 15.03
C TRP A 94 27.93 -6.77 14.85
N ARG A 95 28.61 -7.46 15.75
CA ARG A 95 30.06 -7.62 15.67
C ARG A 95 30.36 -8.98 15.07
N TYR A 96 31.06 -9.01 13.96
CA TYR A 96 31.56 -10.25 13.37
C TYR A 96 32.65 -10.89 14.23
N GLU A 97 32.70 -12.26 14.32
CA GLU A 97 33.76 -12.97 15.00
C GLU A 97 35.11 -12.74 14.35
N ALA A 98 35.17 -12.61 13.04
CA ALA A 98 36.37 -12.28 12.26
C ALA A 98 36.82 -10.82 12.39
N GLY A 99 36.09 -10.00 13.18
CA GLY A 99 36.31 -8.56 13.32
C GLY A 99 35.49 -7.74 12.31
N GLY A 100 35.26 -6.46 12.65
CA GLY A 100 34.41 -5.56 11.85
C GLY A 100 32.92 -5.68 12.16
N TRP A 101 32.12 -4.97 11.38
CA TRP A 101 30.65 -4.86 11.51
C TRP A 101 30.01 -4.51 10.16
N PRO A 102 28.70 -4.82 9.95
CA PRO A 102 27.97 -4.36 8.78
C PRO A 102 27.78 -2.85 8.79
N SER A 103 27.81 -2.20 7.63
CA SER A 103 27.50 -0.78 7.50
C SER A 103 26.79 -0.48 6.17
N ASN A 104 25.84 0.46 6.20
CA ASN A 104 24.99 0.87 5.07
C ASN A 104 24.32 -0.30 4.34
N CYS A 105 23.91 -1.33 5.05
CA CYS A 105 23.34 -2.52 4.44
C CYS A 105 22.25 -3.18 5.29
N PHE A 106 21.40 -3.93 4.62
CA PHE A 106 20.52 -4.89 5.25
C PHE A 106 21.30 -6.20 5.52
N LEU A 107 21.02 -6.82 6.66
CA LEU A 107 21.60 -8.08 7.05
C LEU A 107 20.54 -8.97 7.67
N SER A 108 20.44 -10.22 7.20
CA SER A 108 19.57 -11.22 7.80
C SER A 108 20.32 -11.94 8.93
N ILE A 109 19.80 -11.85 10.15
CA ILE A 109 20.38 -12.48 11.34
C ILE A 109 19.31 -13.35 12.00
N ARG A 110 19.51 -14.67 12.02
CA ARG A 110 18.59 -15.64 12.63
C ARG A 110 17.13 -15.51 12.14
N GLY A 111 16.97 -15.24 10.82
CA GLY A 111 15.66 -15.15 10.18
C GLY A 111 14.95 -13.79 10.30
N ALA A 112 15.54 -12.81 10.98
CA ALA A 112 15.07 -11.43 10.98
C ALA A 112 16.02 -10.53 10.17
N GLU A 113 15.47 -9.55 9.48
CA GLU A 113 16.23 -8.58 8.68
C GLU A 113 16.49 -7.32 9.52
N TYR A 114 17.69 -6.76 9.39
CA TYR A 114 18.15 -5.57 10.12
C TYR A 114 18.82 -4.63 9.12
N TYR A 115 18.73 -3.33 9.33
CA TYR A 115 19.52 -2.33 8.60
C TYR A 115 20.57 -1.74 9.53
N PHE A 116 21.80 -1.67 9.06
CA PHE A 116 22.92 -1.04 9.76
C PHE A 116 23.32 0.25 9.05
N ASP A 117 23.42 1.34 9.79
CA ASP A 117 23.82 2.64 9.26
C ASP A 117 25.32 2.70 8.93
N SER A 118 25.80 3.87 8.45
CA SER A 118 27.21 4.07 8.08
C SER A 118 28.19 3.87 9.24
N GLU A 119 27.72 4.01 10.47
CA GLU A 119 28.52 3.80 11.69
C GLU A 119 28.45 2.35 12.19
N GLY A 120 27.61 1.51 11.56
CA GLY A 120 27.41 0.10 11.92
C GLY A 120 26.36 -0.11 12.99
N TYR A 121 25.56 0.90 13.34
CA TYR A 121 24.47 0.73 14.30
C TYR A 121 23.19 0.24 13.65
N ALA A 122 22.52 -0.70 14.31
CA ALA A 122 21.24 -1.21 13.87
C ALA A 122 20.14 -0.15 14.00
N ALA A 123 19.36 0.04 12.94
CA ALA A 123 18.29 1.02 12.88
C ALA A 123 17.13 0.66 13.81
N THR A 124 16.49 1.68 14.39
CA THR A 124 15.23 1.58 15.14
C THR A 124 14.30 2.69 14.71
N GLY A 125 12.97 2.47 14.83
CA GLY A 125 11.97 3.45 14.42
C GLY A 125 11.96 3.71 12.91
N TRP A 126 11.47 4.87 12.51
CA TRP A 126 11.41 5.26 11.11
C TRP A 126 12.78 5.66 10.57
N LYS A 127 13.13 5.12 9.40
CA LYS A 127 14.36 5.44 8.67
C LYS A 127 14.02 5.66 7.19
N TYR A 128 14.48 6.76 6.61
CA TYR A 128 14.39 6.99 5.17
C TYR A 128 15.62 6.36 4.51
N LEU A 129 15.38 5.42 3.60
CA LEU A 129 16.40 4.76 2.78
C LEU A 129 16.17 5.10 1.31
N ASN A 130 16.98 4.55 0.41
CA ASN A 130 16.97 4.92 -1.01
C ASN A 130 15.63 4.73 -1.72
N ASP A 131 14.81 3.78 -1.29
CA ASP A 131 13.52 3.39 -1.87
C ASP A 131 12.30 3.88 -1.05
N GLY A 132 12.51 4.60 0.05
CA GLY A 132 11.43 5.16 0.85
C GLY A 132 11.60 5.07 2.36
N TRP A 133 10.51 5.28 3.07
CA TRP A 133 10.48 5.13 4.52
C TRP A 133 10.37 3.66 4.92
N HIS A 134 11.18 3.24 5.87
CA HIS A 134 11.19 1.91 6.49
C HIS A 134 10.98 2.04 7.98
N LEU A 135 10.35 1.03 8.59
CA LEU A 135 10.12 0.98 10.02
C LEU A 135 10.86 -0.20 10.64
N PHE A 136 11.58 0.08 11.70
CA PHE A 136 12.31 -0.91 12.47
C PHE A 136 11.73 -0.97 13.89
N SER A 137 11.62 -2.18 14.44
CA SER A 137 11.14 -2.38 15.79
C SER A 137 12.14 -1.86 16.84
N ASN A 138 11.72 -1.81 18.10
CA ASN A 138 12.63 -1.48 19.21
C ASN A 138 13.74 -2.53 19.38
N SER A 139 13.58 -3.73 18.85
CA SER A 139 14.61 -4.77 18.76
C SER A 139 15.43 -4.70 17.48
N CYS A 140 15.34 -3.58 16.74
CA CYS A 140 16.00 -3.29 15.47
C CYS A 140 15.52 -4.13 14.27
N ALA A 141 14.57 -5.05 14.43
CA ALA A 141 14.09 -5.87 13.32
C ALA A 141 13.31 -4.99 12.31
N HIS A 142 13.61 -5.17 11.02
CA HIS A 142 12.89 -4.55 9.91
C HIS A 142 11.47 -5.07 9.85
N LEU A 143 10.49 -4.19 9.83
CA LEU A 143 9.08 -4.54 9.81
C LEU A 143 8.57 -4.58 8.36
N LYS A 144 7.65 -5.51 8.10
CA LYS A 144 6.96 -5.71 6.83
C LYS A 144 5.48 -5.96 7.10
N GLY A 145 4.61 -5.72 6.10
CA GLY A 145 3.17 -5.82 6.28
C GLY A 145 2.60 -4.73 7.19
N TRP A 146 1.52 -5.04 7.89
CA TRP A 146 0.88 -4.11 8.79
C TRP A 146 1.71 -3.84 10.05
N ALA A 147 1.92 -2.57 10.37
CA ALA A 147 2.64 -2.12 11.55
C ALA A 147 1.92 -0.95 12.23
N ALA A 148 1.81 -1.01 13.56
CA ALA A 148 1.23 0.05 14.35
C ALA A 148 2.32 0.81 15.12
N THR A 149 2.35 2.13 14.99
CA THR A 149 3.24 3.01 15.76
C THR A 149 2.62 4.37 15.95
N GLY A 150 2.85 5.01 17.10
CA GLY A 150 2.26 6.32 17.39
C GLY A 150 0.73 6.35 17.36
N GLY A 151 0.05 5.24 17.64
CA GLY A 151 -1.41 5.12 17.61
C GLY A 151 -2.00 5.07 16.18
N ARG A 152 -1.18 4.90 15.16
CA ARG A 152 -1.59 4.81 13.74
C ARG A 152 -1.12 3.50 13.13
N TRP A 153 -1.85 3.03 12.12
CA TRP A 153 -1.49 1.88 11.30
C TRP A 153 -0.82 2.33 10.00
N PHE A 154 0.19 1.57 9.60
CA PHE A 154 0.96 1.74 8.36
C PHE A 154 1.06 0.38 7.67
N TYR A 155 1.21 0.39 6.36
CA TYR A 155 1.52 -0.82 5.61
C TYR A 155 2.88 -0.69 4.93
N LEU A 156 3.72 -1.66 5.21
CA LEU A 156 5.07 -1.78 4.67
C LEU A 156 5.07 -2.89 3.63
N ASP A 157 5.63 -2.63 2.46
CA ASP A 157 5.72 -3.62 1.39
C ASP A 157 6.33 -4.93 1.90
N GLU A 158 5.70 -6.06 1.61
CA GLU A 158 6.13 -7.35 2.16
C GLU A 158 7.48 -7.82 1.60
N THR A 159 7.86 -7.33 0.44
CA THR A 159 9.15 -7.64 -0.18
C THR A 159 10.23 -6.66 0.25
N SER A 160 10.03 -5.38 -0.02
CA SER A 160 11.04 -4.34 0.23
C SER A 160 11.00 -3.78 1.66
N GLY A 161 9.86 -3.85 2.36
CA GLY A 161 9.64 -3.19 3.65
C GLY A 161 9.43 -1.68 3.55
N SER A 162 9.35 -1.12 2.32
CA SER A 162 9.09 0.31 2.13
C SER A 162 7.63 0.67 2.43
N MET A 163 7.42 1.81 3.08
CA MET A 163 6.10 2.33 3.45
C MET A 163 5.25 2.63 2.21
N LYS A 164 4.02 2.13 2.19
CA LYS A 164 3.04 2.42 1.15
C LYS A 164 2.25 3.69 1.46
N THR A 165 1.73 4.31 0.40
CA THR A 165 0.81 5.47 0.43
C THR A 165 -0.23 5.33 -0.66
N GLY A 166 -1.36 6.02 -0.53
CA GLY A 166 -2.48 5.94 -1.48
C GLY A 166 -3.30 4.67 -1.30
N TRP A 167 -3.98 4.28 -2.37
CA TRP A 167 -4.75 3.04 -2.39
C TRP A 167 -3.84 1.81 -2.44
N VAL A 168 -4.08 0.85 -1.56
CA VAL A 168 -3.33 -0.42 -1.49
C VAL A 168 -4.31 -1.58 -1.39
N LEU A 169 -4.12 -2.58 -2.25
CA LEU A 169 -4.86 -3.85 -2.21
C LEU A 169 -4.08 -4.86 -1.38
N ILE A 170 -4.69 -5.35 -0.32
CA ILE A 170 -4.10 -6.31 0.61
C ILE A 170 -5.15 -7.39 0.88
N ASP A 171 -4.83 -8.65 0.61
CA ASP A 171 -5.73 -9.81 0.78
C ASP A 171 -7.12 -9.53 0.18
N ASP A 172 -7.16 -9.12 -1.10
CA ASP A 172 -8.37 -8.77 -1.87
C ASP A 172 -9.21 -7.63 -1.27
N SER A 173 -8.65 -6.85 -0.36
CA SER A 173 -9.31 -5.73 0.32
C SER A 173 -8.56 -4.42 0.08
N TRP A 174 -9.30 -3.36 -0.24
CA TRP A 174 -8.72 -2.04 -0.45
C TRP A 174 -8.63 -1.24 0.84
N TYR A 175 -7.48 -0.58 1.03
CA TYR A 175 -7.20 0.37 2.10
C TYR A 175 -6.65 1.66 1.52
N TYR A 176 -6.80 2.76 2.22
CA TYR A 176 -6.18 4.02 1.85
C TYR A 176 -5.22 4.50 2.93
N LEU A 177 -3.99 4.78 2.51
CA LEU A 177 -2.92 5.31 3.33
C LEU A 177 -2.65 6.75 2.88
N ASP A 178 -2.67 7.71 3.79
CA ASP A 178 -2.41 9.11 3.42
C ASP A 178 -0.96 9.36 2.98
N SER A 179 -0.62 10.60 2.67
CA SER A 179 0.74 10.96 2.25
C SER A 179 1.81 10.75 3.32
N SER A 180 1.41 10.60 4.58
CA SER A 180 2.30 10.22 5.70
C SER A 180 2.41 8.71 5.87
N GLY A 181 1.69 7.91 5.06
CA GLY A 181 1.57 6.46 5.15
C GLY A 181 0.54 5.97 6.18
N ALA A 182 -0.14 6.86 6.89
CA ALA A 182 -1.11 6.46 7.91
C ALA A 182 -2.41 5.98 7.29
N MET A 183 -2.89 4.80 7.73
CA MET A 183 -4.17 4.23 7.33
C MET A 183 -5.31 5.16 7.71
N GLN A 184 -6.19 5.44 6.75
CA GLN A 184 -7.37 6.27 6.93
C GLN A 184 -8.60 5.43 7.29
N THR A 185 -9.54 6.07 7.99
CA THR A 185 -10.84 5.51 8.36
C THR A 185 -11.91 6.61 8.26
N GLY A 186 -13.18 6.23 8.10
CA GLY A 186 -14.27 7.18 7.97
C GLY A 186 -14.42 7.75 6.56
N TRP A 187 -15.00 8.94 6.45
CA TRP A 187 -15.21 9.60 5.17
C TRP A 187 -13.91 10.09 4.55
N LEU A 188 -13.70 9.73 3.29
CA LEU A 188 -12.54 10.14 2.49
C LEU A 188 -13.00 10.79 1.19
N LEU A 189 -12.56 12.03 0.94
CA LEU A 189 -12.78 12.73 -0.33
C LEU A 189 -11.48 12.74 -1.14
N LEU A 190 -11.51 12.12 -2.32
CA LEU A 190 -10.40 12.18 -3.27
C LEU A 190 -10.89 12.80 -4.59
N GLY A 191 -10.36 13.97 -4.92
CA GLY A 191 -10.90 14.78 -5.99
C GLY A 191 -12.36 15.17 -5.69
N ASN A 192 -13.30 14.68 -6.51
CA ASN A 192 -14.73 14.91 -6.32
C ASN A 192 -15.50 13.64 -5.92
N THR A 193 -14.79 12.59 -5.51
CA THR A 193 -15.39 11.30 -5.20
C THR A 193 -15.25 11.00 -3.71
N TRP A 194 -16.39 10.70 -3.08
CA TRP A 194 -16.45 10.26 -1.70
C TRP A 194 -16.32 8.75 -1.58
N TYR A 195 -15.58 8.33 -0.57
CA TYR A 195 -15.41 6.95 -0.14
C TYR A 195 -15.72 6.84 1.35
N TRP A 196 -16.10 5.66 1.79
CA TRP A 196 -16.19 5.31 3.21
C TRP A 196 -15.18 4.21 3.52
N LEU A 197 -14.35 4.47 4.52
CA LEU A 197 -13.41 3.50 5.07
C LEU A 197 -13.93 3.07 6.43
N GLU A 198 -14.19 1.78 6.58
CA GLU A 198 -14.68 1.20 7.83
C GLU A 198 -13.68 1.48 8.98
N PRO A 199 -14.09 1.34 10.26
CA PRO A 199 -13.16 1.48 11.38
C PRO A 199 -11.94 0.55 11.32
N SER A 200 -12.04 -0.55 10.58
CA SER A 200 -10.93 -1.47 10.26
C SER A 200 -9.99 -0.95 9.17
N GLY A 201 -10.33 0.16 8.50
CA GLY A 201 -9.64 0.69 7.32
C GLY A 201 -10.14 0.14 5.99
N LEU A 202 -11.01 -0.87 5.98
CA LEU A 202 -11.54 -1.49 4.76
C LEU A 202 -12.38 -0.49 3.95
N MET A 203 -12.16 -0.41 2.65
CA MET A 203 -13.01 0.35 1.73
C MET A 203 -14.40 -0.28 1.64
N ALA A 204 -15.43 0.51 1.89
CA ALA A 204 -16.82 0.09 1.77
C ALA A 204 -17.25 -0.07 0.32
N THR A 205 -18.05 -1.10 0.05
CA THR A 205 -18.79 -1.33 -1.20
C THR A 205 -20.22 -1.76 -0.89
N GLY A 206 -21.15 -1.57 -1.84
CA GLY A 206 -22.57 -1.87 -1.63
C GLY A 206 -23.24 -0.95 -0.60
N PHE A 207 -24.34 -1.40 -0.03
CA PHE A 207 -25.07 -0.61 0.98
C PHE A 207 -24.38 -0.63 2.34
N ARG A 208 -24.25 0.55 2.95
CA ARG A 208 -23.65 0.74 4.28
C ARG A 208 -24.44 1.73 5.12
N LEU A 209 -24.69 1.35 6.37
CA LEU A 209 -25.27 2.25 7.36
C LEU A 209 -24.14 3.03 8.03
N VAL A 210 -24.12 4.35 7.83
CA VAL A 210 -23.10 5.24 8.39
C VAL A 210 -23.80 6.30 9.24
N ASN A 211 -23.54 6.32 10.53
CA ASN A 211 -24.14 7.27 11.49
C ASN A 211 -25.68 7.35 11.42
N GLY A 212 -26.36 6.23 11.15
CA GLY A 212 -27.81 6.16 11.08
C GLY A 212 -28.42 6.47 9.71
N SER A 213 -27.63 6.91 8.71
CA SER A 213 -28.05 7.10 7.32
C SER A 213 -27.52 5.97 6.44
N LEU A 214 -28.33 5.52 5.48
CA LEU A 214 -27.94 4.48 4.52
C LEU A 214 -27.29 5.13 3.30
N TYR A 215 -26.18 4.58 2.87
CA TYR A 215 -25.42 4.98 1.68
C TYR A 215 -25.18 3.76 0.77
N HIS A 216 -24.89 4.02 -0.48
CA HIS A 216 -24.42 3.00 -1.42
C HIS A 216 -23.06 3.40 -2.00
N PHE A 217 -22.17 2.42 -2.06
CA PHE A 217 -20.85 2.54 -2.65
C PHE A 217 -20.72 1.53 -3.81
N SER A 218 -20.24 1.96 -4.95
CA SER A 218 -20.01 1.09 -6.09
C SER A 218 -18.93 0.02 -5.78
N GLU A 219 -18.71 -0.92 -6.68
CA GLU A 219 -17.62 -1.90 -6.56
C GLU A 219 -16.23 -1.23 -6.48
N SER A 220 -16.07 -0.05 -7.08
CA SER A 220 -14.85 0.77 -6.96
C SER A 220 -14.77 1.59 -5.67
N GLY A 221 -15.75 1.46 -4.76
CA GLY A 221 -15.83 2.18 -3.50
C GLY A 221 -16.39 3.61 -3.62
N SER A 222 -16.71 4.10 -4.81
CA SER A 222 -17.25 5.45 -4.99
C SER A 222 -18.68 5.55 -4.48
N MET A 223 -18.98 6.57 -3.66
CA MET A 223 -20.32 6.84 -3.15
C MET A 223 -21.26 7.20 -4.31
N SER A 224 -22.42 6.55 -4.38
CA SER A 224 -23.47 6.86 -5.32
C SER A 224 -24.22 8.14 -4.95
N SER A 225 -24.52 8.98 -5.94
CA SER A 225 -25.35 10.19 -5.76
C SER A 225 -26.36 10.32 -6.88
N GLY A 226 -27.58 10.77 -6.58
CA GLY A 226 -28.68 10.81 -7.53
C GLY A 226 -29.27 9.43 -7.82
N TRP A 227 -29.76 9.22 -9.03
CA TRP A 227 -30.31 7.95 -9.46
C TRP A 227 -29.20 6.97 -9.90
N PHE A 228 -29.30 5.72 -9.47
CA PHE A 228 -28.39 4.63 -9.82
C PHE A 228 -29.09 3.28 -9.84
N ILE A 229 -28.49 2.31 -10.51
CA ILE A 229 -28.96 0.92 -10.55
C ILE A 229 -28.02 0.05 -9.71
N ASN A 230 -28.58 -0.82 -8.91
CA ASN A 230 -27.88 -1.90 -8.24
C ASN A 230 -28.74 -3.19 -8.30
N ASP A 231 -28.13 -4.31 -8.72
CA ASP A 231 -28.81 -5.62 -8.88
C ASP A 231 -30.15 -5.54 -9.66
N GLY A 232 -30.18 -4.70 -10.71
CA GLY A 232 -31.34 -4.54 -11.58
C GLY A 232 -32.45 -3.64 -11.03
N ALA A 233 -32.34 -3.13 -9.82
CA ALA A 233 -33.31 -2.19 -9.23
C ALA A 233 -32.76 -0.75 -9.25
N TRP A 234 -33.67 0.22 -9.41
CA TRP A 234 -33.34 1.64 -9.31
C TRP A 234 -33.38 2.11 -7.87
N TYR A 235 -32.46 2.99 -7.55
CA TYR A 235 -32.34 3.67 -6.25
C TYR A 235 -32.09 5.16 -6.49
N CYS A 236 -32.43 5.96 -5.49
CA CYS A 236 -32.14 7.39 -5.53
C CYS A 236 -31.50 7.83 -4.20
N SER A 237 -30.35 8.50 -4.29
CA SER A 237 -29.75 9.16 -3.14
C SER A 237 -29.82 10.68 -3.23
N SER A 238 -29.62 11.34 -2.11
CA SER A 238 -29.46 12.80 -2.05
C SER A 238 -28.13 13.26 -2.65
N ALA A 239 -27.92 14.55 -2.75
CA ALA A 239 -26.62 15.11 -3.13
C ALA A 239 -25.51 14.80 -2.11
N SER A 240 -25.89 14.55 -0.82
CA SER A 240 -24.99 14.10 0.23
C SER A 240 -24.77 12.57 0.23
N GLY A 241 -25.42 11.83 -0.70
CA GLY A 241 -25.28 10.39 -0.87
C GLY A 241 -26.25 9.54 -0.06
N GLU A 242 -27.03 10.12 0.84
CA GLU A 242 -28.01 9.39 1.68
C GLU A 242 -29.12 8.79 0.81
N ILE A 243 -29.38 7.51 0.96
CA ILE A 243 -30.45 6.82 0.22
C ILE A 243 -31.80 7.37 0.64
N ARG A 244 -32.63 7.68 -0.35
CA ARG A 244 -34.01 8.12 -0.17
C ARG A 244 -34.94 6.92 -0.01
N THR A 245 -35.97 7.11 0.81
CA THR A 245 -37.04 6.13 0.99
C THR A 245 -38.40 6.83 1.02
N GLY A 246 -39.47 6.08 0.76
CA GLY A 246 -40.83 6.63 0.71
C GLY A 246 -41.13 7.41 -0.55
N TRP A 247 -42.11 8.30 -0.50
CA TRP A 247 -42.47 9.14 -1.64
C TRP A 247 -41.41 10.17 -1.96
N PHE A 248 -40.96 10.19 -3.22
CA PHE A 248 -39.97 11.13 -3.71
C PHE A 248 -40.44 11.83 -4.98
N TYR A 249 -40.40 13.17 -5.00
CA TYR A 249 -40.67 14.01 -6.17
C TYR A 249 -39.37 14.52 -6.75
N ASN A 250 -39.10 14.21 -8.04
CA ASN A 250 -37.86 14.60 -8.70
C ASN A 250 -37.90 15.96 -9.41
N GLY A 251 -39.02 16.74 -9.26
CA GLY A 251 -39.28 17.98 -9.96
C GLY A 251 -40.24 17.82 -11.16
N SER A 252 -40.49 16.59 -11.62
CA SER A 252 -41.41 16.27 -12.69
C SER A 252 -42.41 15.21 -12.33
N SER A 253 -42.00 14.17 -11.64
CA SER A 253 -42.80 12.98 -11.30
C SER A 253 -42.58 12.51 -9.87
N TRP A 254 -43.58 11.82 -9.34
CA TRP A 254 -43.51 11.14 -8.06
C TRP A 254 -43.05 9.69 -8.25
N TYR A 255 -42.22 9.23 -7.34
CA TYR A 255 -41.71 7.85 -7.24
C TYR A 255 -41.94 7.33 -5.81
N LEU A 256 -42.06 6.04 -5.68
CA LEU A 256 -42.10 5.38 -4.38
C LEU A 256 -40.89 4.50 -4.18
N LEU A 257 -40.12 4.78 -3.15
CA LEU A 257 -38.86 4.09 -2.82
C LEU A 257 -39.10 3.25 -1.55
N ASP A 258 -38.91 1.92 -1.64
CA ASP A 258 -39.26 0.97 -0.59
C ASP A 258 -38.34 1.09 0.64
N PRO A 259 -38.85 1.54 1.80
CA PRO A 259 -38.02 1.65 3.01
C PRO A 259 -37.58 0.30 3.58
N ASN A 260 -38.24 -0.80 3.19
CA ASN A 260 -37.92 -2.15 3.65
C ASN A 260 -36.92 -2.86 2.74
N ASN A 261 -36.63 -2.28 1.57
CA ASN A 261 -35.67 -2.82 0.62
C ASN A 261 -34.65 -1.76 0.20
N ASN A 262 -33.94 -1.18 1.18
CA ASN A 262 -32.86 -0.20 1.00
C ASN A 262 -33.22 0.99 0.07
N GLY A 263 -34.51 1.33 -0.11
CA GLY A 263 -34.93 2.39 -1.01
C GLY A 263 -35.05 1.98 -2.48
N ALA A 264 -35.18 0.69 -2.77
CA ALA A 264 -35.44 0.22 -4.13
C ALA A 264 -36.73 0.87 -4.69
N MET A 265 -36.69 1.38 -5.92
CA MET A 265 -37.83 1.96 -6.57
C MET A 265 -38.89 0.88 -6.85
N LEU A 266 -40.12 1.16 -6.45
CA LEU A 266 -41.28 0.28 -6.68
C LEU A 266 -41.95 0.62 -8.03
N GLU A 267 -42.50 -0.41 -8.65
CA GLU A 267 -43.26 -0.34 -9.91
C GLU A 267 -44.59 -1.10 -9.78
N GLY A 268 -45.51 -0.84 -10.71
CA GLY A 268 -46.82 -1.48 -10.73
C GLY A 268 -47.76 -0.96 -9.66
N PHE A 269 -48.76 -1.79 -9.28
CA PHE A 269 -49.73 -1.42 -8.26
C PHE A 269 -49.15 -1.52 -6.83
N GLN A 270 -49.21 -0.44 -6.09
CA GLN A 270 -48.77 -0.36 -4.71
C GLN A 270 -49.88 0.13 -3.78
N THR A 271 -50.02 -0.47 -2.60
CA THR A 271 -50.96 -0.03 -1.59
C THR A 271 -50.21 0.70 -0.46
N VAL A 272 -50.50 1.99 -0.30
CA VAL A 272 -49.87 2.84 0.73
C VAL A 272 -50.98 3.46 1.57
N ASN A 273 -50.96 3.20 2.88
CA ASN A 273 -51.97 3.72 3.81
C ASN A 273 -53.43 3.48 3.36
N GLY A 274 -53.70 2.29 2.78
CA GLY A 274 -55.04 1.89 2.30
C GLY A 274 -55.45 2.48 0.94
N SER A 275 -54.62 3.29 0.30
CA SER A 275 -54.83 3.80 -1.04
C SER A 275 -53.98 3.04 -2.04
N ILE A 276 -54.53 2.75 -3.23
CA ILE A 276 -53.85 2.05 -4.32
C ILE A 276 -53.30 3.09 -5.31
N TYR A 277 -52.03 2.95 -5.62
CA TYR A 277 -51.31 3.78 -6.59
C TYR A 277 -50.73 2.89 -7.72
N TYR A 278 -50.65 3.42 -8.93
CA TYR A 278 -50.01 2.78 -10.03
C TYR A 278 -48.75 3.51 -10.42
N LEU A 279 -47.61 2.83 -10.26
CA LEU A 279 -46.26 3.30 -10.63
C LEU A 279 -45.92 2.68 -11.98
N ASP A 280 -45.94 3.49 -13.03
CA ASP A 280 -45.88 3.04 -14.42
C ASP A 280 -44.46 2.52 -14.79
N PRO A 281 -44.27 1.21 -15.02
CA PRO A 281 -42.97 0.67 -15.42
C PRO A 281 -42.47 1.26 -16.74
N ASP A 282 -43.35 1.53 -17.68
CA ASP A 282 -43.02 2.10 -19.00
C ASP A 282 -42.53 3.55 -18.92
N SER A 283 -42.89 4.23 -17.82
CA SER A 283 -42.45 5.59 -17.48
C SER A 283 -41.35 5.56 -16.40
N GLY A 284 -40.64 4.41 -16.23
CA GLY A 284 -39.57 4.24 -15.26
C GLY A 284 -40.03 4.39 -13.82
N GLY A 285 -41.19 3.81 -13.46
CA GLY A 285 -41.73 3.80 -12.07
C GLY A 285 -42.37 5.11 -11.64
N ALA A 286 -42.67 6.04 -12.57
CA ALA A 286 -43.36 7.30 -12.26
C ALA A 286 -44.83 7.08 -11.89
N LEU A 287 -45.32 7.78 -10.87
CA LEU A 287 -46.74 7.75 -10.50
C LEU A 287 -47.59 8.25 -11.70
N LYS A 288 -48.55 7.43 -12.11
CA LYS A 288 -49.54 7.77 -13.12
C LYS A 288 -50.82 8.29 -12.44
N CYS A 289 -51.24 9.50 -12.79
CA CYS A 289 -52.48 10.11 -12.35
C CYS A 289 -53.64 9.72 -13.24
#